data_69f3de9474a04a005a33d25f6ea25f62
#
_entry.id   69f3de9474a04a005a33d25f6ea25f62
#
_cell.length_a   1.000
_cell.length_b   1.000
_cell.length_c   1.000
_cell.angle_alpha   90.00
_cell.angle_beta   90.00
_cell.angle_gamma   90.00
#
_symmetry.space_group_name_H-M   'P 1'
#
loop_
_entity.id
_entity.type
_entity.pdbx_description
1 polymer ?
#
loop_
_entity_poly.entity_id
_entity_poly.type
_entity_poly.pdbx_seq_one_letter_code
_entity_poly.pdbx_strand_id
1 'polypeptide(L)'
;IKQKQEKAPLPFDLTSLQAEANRRFNLGAQQTLDIVQALYERHKMLTYPRTGSRYLGDDMLAEVQKKLGALKENDFGKSYLTAIETLEKGKLNKACFDSKQLTDHHAIIPTFQNMKSYSTLTKEEKNIYEMVCKQLVMALLPVCKKEVLSYKFHFSDDKELLEASGTKIKEAGWRMVLDKDVPAAEDAEAEDEQALPNLKLQDIVDVQEKRIKEGMTKKP
;
A
#
# COMPACT_ATOMS: atom_id res chain seq x y z
N ILE A 1 25.67 -0.99 -4.44
CA ILE A 1 24.27 -1.47 -4.58
C ILE A 1 23.78 -1.94 -3.22
N LYS A 2 22.64 -1.41 -2.76
CA LYS A 2 22.04 -1.79 -1.48
C LYS A 2 20.64 -2.37 -1.75
N GLN A 3 20.32 -3.50 -1.16
CA GLN A 3 18.97 -4.04 -1.21
C GLN A 3 18.12 -3.47 -0.08
N LYS A 4 16.94 -2.99 -0.40
CA LYS A 4 15.92 -2.54 0.57
C LYS A 4 14.66 -3.39 0.42
N GLN A 5 13.98 -3.62 1.53
CA GLN A 5 12.66 -4.25 1.57
C GLN A 5 11.65 -3.26 2.14
N GLU A 6 10.57 -3.06 1.42
CA GLU A 6 9.44 -2.26 1.84
C GLU A 6 8.32 -3.18 2.29
N LYS A 7 7.94 -3.04 3.57
CA LYS A 7 6.89 -3.87 4.16
C LYS A 7 5.54 -3.55 3.53
N ALA A 8 4.69 -4.56 3.43
CA ALA A 8 3.30 -4.38 3.05
C ALA A 8 2.56 -3.52 4.09
N PRO A 9 1.63 -2.65 3.68
CA PRO A 9 0.83 -1.88 4.61
C PRO A 9 -0.08 -2.82 5.43
N LEU A 10 -0.37 -2.44 6.66
CA LEU A 10 -1.35 -3.16 7.49
C LEU A 10 -2.79 -2.85 7.01
N PRO A 11 -3.76 -3.71 7.32
CA PRO A 11 -5.19 -3.39 7.19
C PRO A 11 -5.56 -2.09 7.88
N PHE A 12 -6.77 -1.60 7.68
CA PHE A 12 -7.24 -0.36 8.30
C PHE A 12 -7.78 -0.57 9.72
N ASP A 13 -7.46 0.38 10.59
CA ASP A 13 -8.31 0.81 11.70
C ASP A 13 -9.22 1.95 11.25
N LEU A 14 -10.08 2.47 12.13
CA LEU A 14 -10.98 3.56 11.76
C LEU A 14 -10.22 4.83 11.39
N THR A 15 -9.20 5.21 12.15
CA THR A 15 -8.47 6.45 11.93
C THR A 15 -7.72 6.46 10.59
N SER A 16 -6.99 5.39 10.29
CA SER A 16 -6.28 5.27 9.02
C SER A 16 -7.22 5.16 7.82
N LEU A 17 -8.39 4.52 8.01
CA LEU A 17 -9.43 4.46 6.98
C LEU A 17 -10.00 5.86 6.68
N GLN A 18 -10.30 6.65 7.71
CA GLN A 18 -10.79 8.03 7.57
C GLN A 18 -9.77 8.92 6.87
N ALA A 19 -8.49 8.82 7.26
CA ALA A 19 -7.42 9.58 6.64
C ALA A 19 -7.27 9.25 5.14
N GLU A 20 -7.30 7.97 4.78
CA GLU A 20 -7.18 7.54 3.39
C GLU A 20 -8.44 7.88 2.57
N ALA A 21 -9.64 7.79 3.15
CA ALA A 21 -10.88 8.20 2.52
C ALA A 21 -10.91 9.71 2.23
N ASN A 22 -10.41 10.52 3.16
CA ASN A 22 -10.26 11.96 2.95
C ASN A 22 -9.27 12.25 1.82
N ARG A 23 -8.10 11.62 1.85
CA ARG A 23 -7.06 11.81 0.85
C ARG A 23 -7.52 11.45 -0.56
N ARG A 24 -8.26 10.35 -0.73
CA ARG A 24 -8.69 9.84 -2.06
C ARG A 24 -9.98 10.43 -2.57
N PHE A 25 -10.92 10.63 -1.67
CA PHE A 25 -12.31 10.93 -2.04
C PHE A 25 -12.82 12.23 -1.43
N ASN A 26 -11.97 12.95 -0.67
CA ASN A 26 -12.33 14.17 0.06
C ASN A 26 -13.54 13.98 1.00
N LEU A 27 -13.67 12.79 1.59
CA LEU A 27 -14.71 12.48 2.56
C LEU A 27 -14.30 12.95 3.97
N GLY A 28 -15.24 13.59 4.69
CA GLY A 28 -15.02 13.93 6.09
C GLY A 28 -15.01 12.71 7.00
N ALA A 29 -14.40 12.84 8.19
CA ALA A 29 -14.28 11.73 9.14
C ALA A 29 -15.64 11.14 9.54
N GLN A 30 -16.63 11.99 9.88
CA GLN A 30 -17.98 11.54 10.22
C GLN A 30 -18.67 10.86 9.05
N GLN A 31 -18.58 11.45 7.86
CA GLN A 31 -19.16 10.87 6.65
C GLN A 31 -18.56 9.48 6.34
N THR A 32 -17.25 9.34 6.48
CA THR A 32 -16.58 8.04 6.33
C THR A 32 -17.09 7.03 7.35
N LEU A 33 -17.23 7.42 8.61
CA LEU A 33 -17.77 6.54 9.66
C LEU A 33 -19.20 6.09 9.33
N ASP A 34 -20.07 7.00 8.89
CA ASP A 34 -21.47 6.68 8.56
C ASP A 34 -21.54 5.66 7.40
N ILE A 35 -20.69 5.83 6.38
CA ILE A 35 -20.58 4.90 5.26
C ILE A 35 -20.10 3.52 5.72
N VAL A 36 -19.03 3.48 6.52
CA VAL A 36 -18.47 2.20 7.00
C VAL A 36 -19.45 1.50 7.92
N GLN A 37 -20.18 2.25 8.75
CA GLN A 37 -21.22 1.70 9.61
C GLN A 37 -22.38 1.13 8.80
N ALA A 38 -22.80 1.77 7.71
CA ALA A 38 -23.79 1.22 6.80
C ALA A 38 -23.30 -0.08 6.11
N LEU A 39 -22.04 -0.11 5.68
CA LEU A 39 -21.42 -1.31 5.12
C LEU A 39 -21.35 -2.47 6.13
N TYR A 40 -21.15 -2.18 7.43
CA TYR A 40 -21.18 -3.16 8.50
C TYR A 40 -22.59 -3.58 8.88
N GLU A 41 -23.48 -2.65 9.22
CA GLU A 41 -24.77 -2.95 9.82
C GLU A 41 -25.83 -3.37 8.81
N ARG A 42 -25.97 -2.58 7.73
CA ARG A 42 -27.00 -2.78 6.70
C ARG A 42 -26.59 -3.80 5.65
N HIS A 43 -25.38 -3.63 5.10
CA HIS A 43 -24.90 -4.46 3.99
C HIS A 43 -24.20 -5.74 4.44
N LYS A 44 -23.70 -5.80 5.68
CA LYS A 44 -22.94 -6.94 6.24
C LYS A 44 -21.68 -7.27 5.42
N MET A 45 -21.10 -6.28 4.76
CA MET A 45 -19.96 -6.46 3.85
C MET A 45 -18.61 -6.14 4.48
N LEU A 46 -18.58 -5.36 5.57
CA LEU A 46 -17.37 -5.08 6.35
C LEU A 46 -17.50 -5.61 7.78
N THR A 47 -16.37 -5.77 8.45
CA THR A 47 -16.30 -6.07 9.88
C THR A 47 -16.55 -4.80 10.71
N TYR A 48 -16.62 -4.94 12.04
CA TYR A 48 -16.92 -3.85 12.96
C TYR A 48 -15.99 -2.64 12.78
N PRO A 49 -16.52 -1.42 12.53
CA PRO A 49 -15.70 -0.30 12.10
C PRO A 49 -15.02 0.48 13.23
N ARG A 50 -15.53 0.42 14.46
CA ARG A 50 -14.99 1.20 15.58
C ARG A 50 -13.86 0.42 16.26
N THR A 51 -12.76 0.26 15.58
CA THR A 51 -11.56 -0.45 16.06
C THR A 51 -10.32 0.42 15.92
N GLY A 52 -9.42 0.34 16.90
CA GLY A 52 -8.08 0.92 16.84
C GLY A 52 -7.01 -0.11 16.41
N SER A 53 -7.40 -1.36 16.19
CA SER A 53 -6.45 -2.39 15.76
C SER A 53 -6.31 -2.43 14.23
N ARG A 54 -5.07 -2.62 13.77
CA ARG A 54 -4.72 -2.88 12.38
C ARG A 54 -4.31 -4.33 12.13
N TYR A 55 -4.53 -5.20 13.11
CA TYR A 55 -4.13 -6.61 13.07
C TYR A 55 -5.35 -7.53 13.02
N LEU A 56 -5.10 -8.75 12.59
CA LEU A 56 -6.06 -9.84 12.53
C LEU A 56 -5.64 -10.92 13.53
N GLY A 57 -6.58 -11.70 14.00
CA GLY A 57 -6.28 -12.88 14.83
C GLY A 57 -5.57 -13.97 14.03
N ASP A 58 -4.66 -14.68 14.68
CA ASP A 58 -3.94 -15.81 14.06
C ASP A 58 -4.88 -16.89 13.55
N ASP A 59 -6.01 -17.09 14.22
CA ASP A 59 -7.09 -18.02 13.87
C ASP A 59 -7.83 -17.64 12.58
N MET A 60 -7.81 -16.36 12.20
CA MET A 60 -8.49 -15.86 10.99
C MET A 60 -7.75 -16.17 9.70
N LEU A 61 -6.47 -16.54 9.75
CA LEU A 61 -5.62 -16.74 8.58
C LEU A 61 -6.23 -17.69 7.55
N ALA A 62 -6.65 -18.87 8.00
CA ALA A 62 -7.19 -19.89 7.10
C ALA A 62 -8.52 -19.46 6.46
N GLU A 63 -9.37 -18.78 7.21
CA GLU A 63 -10.64 -18.27 6.72
C GLU A 63 -10.46 -17.16 5.68
N VAL A 64 -9.61 -16.17 5.97
CA VAL A 64 -9.30 -15.07 5.06
C VAL A 64 -8.72 -15.62 3.75
N GLN A 65 -7.75 -16.53 3.83
CA GLN A 65 -7.15 -17.15 2.66
C GLN A 65 -8.18 -17.88 1.78
N LYS A 66 -9.07 -18.65 2.40
CA LYS A 66 -10.13 -19.39 1.70
C LYS A 66 -11.12 -18.47 0.98
N LYS A 67 -11.41 -17.30 1.57
CA LYS A 67 -12.45 -16.39 1.07
C LYS A 67 -11.95 -15.34 0.07
N LEU A 68 -10.63 -15.15 -0.05
CA LEU A 68 -10.05 -14.15 -0.97
C LEU A 68 -10.56 -14.30 -2.43
N GLY A 69 -10.79 -15.55 -2.85
CA GLY A 69 -11.32 -15.83 -4.20
C GLY A 69 -12.65 -15.14 -4.50
N ALA A 70 -13.49 -14.87 -3.48
CA ALA A 70 -14.76 -14.19 -3.65
C ALA A 70 -14.62 -12.75 -4.21
N LEU A 71 -13.47 -12.10 -4.03
CA LEU A 71 -13.20 -10.77 -4.60
C LEU A 71 -13.18 -10.80 -6.14
N LYS A 72 -12.92 -11.97 -6.76
CA LYS A 72 -12.91 -12.12 -8.22
C LYS A 72 -14.30 -12.05 -8.85
N GLU A 73 -15.34 -12.23 -8.06
CA GLU A 73 -16.74 -12.23 -8.55
C GLU A 73 -17.23 -10.84 -8.95
N ASN A 74 -16.54 -9.78 -8.52
CA ASN A 74 -16.91 -8.40 -8.85
C ASN A 74 -15.91 -7.78 -9.83
N ASP A 75 -16.37 -6.80 -10.60
CA ASP A 75 -15.56 -6.15 -11.63
C ASP A 75 -14.29 -5.46 -11.05
N PHE A 76 -14.40 -4.86 -9.86
CA PHE A 76 -13.24 -4.25 -9.22
C PHE A 76 -12.16 -5.28 -8.85
N GLY A 77 -12.55 -6.51 -8.51
CA GLY A 77 -11.61 -7.59 -8.19
C GLY A 77 -10.77 -8.03 -9.40
N LYS A 78 -11.25 -7.79 -10.61
CA LYS A 78 -10.49 -8.11 -11.84
C LYS A 78 -9.17 -7.36 -11.92
N SER A 79 -9.09 -6.15 -11.38
CA SER A 79 -7.86 -5.35 -11.38
C SER A 79 -6.74 -5.97 -10.53
N TYR A 80 -7.06 -6.85 -9.58
CA TYR A 80 -6.06 -7.53 -8.74
C TYR A 80 -6.03 -9.04 -8.93
N LEU A 81 -6.54 -9.58 -10.05
CA LEU A 81 -6.55 -11.03 -10.31
C LEU A 81 -5.16 -11.66 -10.10
N THR A 82 -4.13 -11.09 -10.70
CA THR A 82 -2.75 -11.57 -10.55
C THR A 82 -2.29 -11.58 -9.09
N ALA A 83 -2.69 -10.57 -8.31
CA ALA A 83 -2.38 -10.49 -6.89
C ALA A 83 -3.07 -11.60 -6.09
N ILE A 84 -4.38 -11.82 -6.33
CA ILE A 84 -5.15 -12.86 -5.68
C ILE A 84 -4.62 -14.25 -6.05
N GLU A 85 -4.29 -14.49 -7.33
CA GLU A 85 -3.65 -15.74 -7.77
C GLU A 85 -2.30 -15.99 -7.09
N THR A 86 -1.53 -14.92 -6.85
CA THR A 86 -0.26 -15.02 -6.11
C THR A 86 -0.50 -15.46 -4.66
N LEU A 87 -1.55 -14.94 -4.03
CA LEU A 87 -1.95 -15.31 -2.67
C LEU A 87 -2.48 -16.76 -2.60
N GLU A 88 -3.27 -17.19 -3.57
CA GLU A 88 -3.79 -18.56 -3.65
C GLU A 88 -2.66 -19.59 -3.82
N LYS A 89 -1.57 -19.24 -4.48
CA LYS A 89 -0.35 -20.07 -4.61
C LYS A 89 0.49 -20.14 -3.32
N GLY A 90 0.00 -19.59 -2.23
CA GLY A 90 0.60 -19.75 -0.90
C GLY A 90 1.73 -18.78 -0.54
N LYS A 91 1.98 -17.76 -1.35
CA LYS A 91 2.96 -16.68 -1.04
C LYS A 91 2.34 -15.59 -0.16
N LEU A 92 1.70 -15.95 0.93
CA LEU A 92 0.97 -15.05 1.80
C LEU A 92 1.92 -14.40 2.82
N ASN A 93 1.84 -13.06 2.92
CA ASN A 93 2.46 -12.32 4.01
C ASN A 93 1.57 -12.42 5.26
N LYS A 94 2.13 -12.92 6.35
CA LYS A 94 1.42 -13.14 7.61
C LYS A 94 1.62 -12.01 8.63
N ALA A 95 2.33 -10.95 8.26
CA ALA A 95 2.72 -9.90 9.21
C ALA A 95 1.55 -9.14 9.84
N CYS A 96 0.37 -9.15 9.22
CA CYS A 96 -0.83 -8.55 9.79
C CYS A 96 -1.63 -9.50 10.71
N PHE A 97 -1.24 -10.78 10.84
CA PHE A 97 -1.83 -11.72 11.77
C PHE A 97 -0.99 -11.79 13.04
N ASP A 98 -1.47 -11.17 14.10
CA ASP A 98 -0.83 -11.17 15.42
C ASP A 98 -1.87 -10.93 16.50
N SER A 99 -2.35 -12.00 17.11
CA SER A 99 -3.35 -11.96 18.16
C SER A 99 -2.93 -11.16 19.39
N LYS A 100 -1.62 -10.93 19.60
CA LYS A 100 -1.12 -10.11 20.73
C LYS A 100 -1.30 -8.62 20.50
N GLN A 101 -1.48 -8.18 19.26
CA GLN A 101 -1.71 -6.79 18.88
C GLN A 101 -3.19 -6.45 18.78
N LEU A 102 -4.08 -7.41 19.04
CA LEU A 102 -5.50 -7.16 19.07
C LEU A 102 -5.87 -6.41 20.37
N THR A 103 -6.83 -5.50 20.23
CA THR A 103 -7.58 -4.94 21.33
C THR A 103 -8.91 -5.70 21.44
N ASP A 104 -10.03 -5.03 21.62
CA ASP A 104 -11.35 -5.67 21.68
C ASP A 104 -11.82 -6.21 20.31
N HIS A 105 -11.30 -5.63 19.24
CA HIS A 105 -11.67 -5.97 17.86
C HIS A 105 -10.44 -6.04 16.96
N HIS A 106 -10.55 -6.80 15.88
CA HIS A 106 -9.54 -6.84 14.83
C HIS A 106 -9.72 -5.68 13.81
N ALA A 107 -8.80 -5.56 12.86
CA ALA A 107 -8.84 -4.58 11.78
C ALA A 107 -10.13 -4.63 10.96
N ILE A 108 -10.43 -3.53 10.26
CA ILE A 108 -11.55 -3.45 9.32
C ILE A 108 -11.19 -4.20 8.04
N ILE A 109 -11.92 -5.27 7.75
CA ILE A 109 -11.74 -6.10 6.55
C ILE A 109 -13.09 -6.46 5.92
N PRO A 110 -13.13 -6.87 4.63
CA PRO A 110 -14.35 -7.40 4.04
C PRO A 110 -14.75 -8.73 4.71
N THR A 111 -16.05 -8.93 4.91
CA THR A 111 -16.60 -10.19 5.43
C THR A 111 -16.68 -11.27 4.36
N PHE A 112 -16.54 -10.89 3.08
CA PHE A 112 -16.78 -11.73 1.90
C PHE A 112 -18.22 -12.28 1.82
N GLN A 113 -19.13 -11.70 2.59
CA GLN A 113 -20.56 -12.02 2.55
C GLN A 113 -21.31 -10.99 1.68
N ASN A 114 -22.49 -11.38 1.23
CA ASN A 114 -23.39 -10.48 0.50
C ASN A 114 -22.78 -9.79 -0.73
N MET A 115 -21.79 -10.42 -1.39
CA MET A 115 -21.12 -9.84 -2.56
C MET A 115 -22.09 -9.40 -3.66
N LYS A 116 -23.25 -10.05 -3.79
CA LYS A 116 -24.33 -9.67 -4.73
C LYS A 116 -24.90 -8.28 -4.44
N SER A 117 -24.85 -7.82 -3.18
CA SER A 117 -25.32 -6.49 -2.79
C SER A 117 -24.39 -5.36 -3.26
N TYR A 118 -23.19 -5.69 -3.76
CA TYR A 118 -22.25 -4.69 -4.28
C TYR A 118 -22.89 -3.81 -5.39
N SER A 119 -23.72 -4.38 -6.26
CA SER A 119 -24.42 -3.63 -7.31
C SER A 119 -25.37 -2.55 -6.79
N THR A 120 -25.91 -2.72 -5.58
CA THR A 120 -26.87 -1.82 -4.95
C THR A 120 -26.24 -0.72 -4.10
N LEU A 121 -24.90 -0.77 -3.90
CA LEU A 121 -24.16 0.23 -3.14
C LEU A 121 -24.15 1.58 -3.86
N THR A 122 -24.17 2.67 -3.07
CA THR A 122 -23.89 4.01 -3.60
C THR A 122 -22.45 4.11 -4.09
N LYS A 123 -22.11 5.18 -4.79
CA LYS A 123 -20.74 5.41 -5.29
C LYS A 123 -19.73 5.50 -4.13
N GLU A 124 -20.09 6.23 -3.08
CA GLU A 124 -19.24 6.40 -1.90
C GLU A 124 -19.07 5.08 -1.15
N GLU A 125 -20.13 4.29 -0.97
CA GLU A 125 -20.07 2.97 -0.35
C GLU A 125 -19.16 2.02 -1.16
N LYS A 126 -19.25 2.04 -2.50
CA LYS A 126 -18.35 1.28 -3.38
C LYS A 126 -16.90 1.70 -3.20
N ASN A 127 -16.64 3.00 -3.25
CA ASN A 127 -15.28 3.54 -3.10
C ASN A 127 -14.63 3.07 -1.78
N ILE A 128 -15.35 3.16 -0.67
CA ILE A 128 -14.85 2.74 0.65
C ILE A 128 -14.67 1.22 0.69
N TYR A 129 -15.65 0.45 0.21
CA TYR A 129 -15.57 -1.01 0.21
C TYR A 129 -14.38 -1.52 -0.62
N GLU A 130 -14.20 -1.00 -1.83
CA GLU A 130 -13.08 -1.34 -2.71
C GLU A 130 -11.74 -0.98 -2.09
N MET A 131 -11.66 0.20 -1.44
CA MET A 131 -10.45 0.65 -0.75
C MET A 131 -10.08 -0.31 0.39
N VAL A 132 -11.04 -0.80 1.18
CA VAL A 132 -10.80 -1.79 2.25
C VAL A 132 -10.38 -3.14 1.67
N CYS A 133 -11.02 -3.60 0.60
CA CYS A 133 -10.64 -4.83 -0.08
C CYS A 133 -9.22 -4.75 -0.62
N LYS A 134 -8.88 -3.66 -1.29
CA LYS A 134 -7.55 -3.41 -1.83
C LYS A 134 -6.48 -3.38 -0.74
N GLN A 135 -6.77 -2.72 0.38
CA GLN A 135 -5.86 -2.65 1.52
C GLN A 135 -5.57 -4.05 2.11
N LEU A 136 -6.60 -4.89 2.24
CA LEU A 136 -6.41 -6.27 2.69
C LEU A 136 -5.54 -7.05 1.71
N VAL A 137 -5.80 -6.97 0.41
CA VAL A 137 -4.99 -7.66 -0.60
C VAL A 137 -3.53 -7.21 -0.52
N MET A 138 -3.27 -5.91 -0.39
CA MET A 138 -1.90 -5.39 -0.20
C MET A 138 -1.24 -5.93 1.06
N ALA A 139 -1.97 -5.96 2.19
CA ALA A 139 -1.43 -6.45 3.47
C ALA A 139 -0.99 -7.92 3.42
N LEU A 140 -1.67 -8.71 2.60
CA LEU A 140 -1.39 -10.14 2.44
C LEU A 140 -0.30 -10.45 1.41
N LEU A 141 0.06 -9.49 0.54
CA LEU A 141 1.09 -9.69 -0.47
C LEU A 141 2.51 -9.60 0.12
N PRO A 142 3.49 -10.25 -0.52
CA PRO A 142 4.89 -10.18 -0.11
C PRO A 142 5.43 -8.74 -0.07
N VAL A 143 6.51 -8.55 0.66
CA VAL A 143 7.25 -7.28 0.69
C VAL A 143 7.70 -6.87 -0.71
N CYS A 144 7.74 -5.58 -0.98
CA CYS A 144 8.38 -5.05 -2.18
C CYS A 144 9.90 -5.05 -1.99
N LYS A 145 10.64 -5.66 -2.92
CA LYS A 145 12.11 -5.65 -2.91
C LYS A 145 12.63 -4.64 -3.90
N LYS A 146 13.45 -3.73 -3.40
CA LYS A 146 14.08 -2.64 -4.15
C LYS A 146 15.60 -2.78 -4.12
N GLU A 147 16.21 -2.38 -5.19
CA GLU A 147 17.65 -2.21 -5.31
C GLU A 147 17.94 -0.72 -5.40
N VAL A 148 18.73 -0.21 -4.46
CA VAL A 148 19.17 1.18 -4.44
C VAL A 148 20.60 1.21 -4.97
N LEU A 149 20.79 1.94 -6.05
CA LEU A 149 22.07 2.23 -6.65
C LEU A 149 22.48 3.64 -6.27
N SER A 150 23.68 3.79 -5.73
CA SER A 150 24.21 5.11 -5.36
C SER A 150 25.59 5.28 -5.99
N TYR A 151 25.81 6.44 -6.59
CA TYR A 151 27.11 6.86 -7.12
C TYR A 151 27.60 8.06 -6.35
N LYS A 152 28.92 8.11 -6.14
CA LYS A 152 29.63 9.26 -5.63
C LYS A 152 30.61 9.72 -6.71
N PHE A 153 30.49 10.99 -7.09
CA PHE A 153 31.35 11.59 -8.10
C PHE A 153 32.26 12.60 -7.42
N HIS A 154 33.54 12.52 -7.72
CA HIS A 154 34.55 13.49 -7.31
C HIS A 154 34.86 14.39 -8.48
N PHE A 155 34.96 15.69 -8.25
CA PHE A 155 35.51 16.60 -9.23
C PHE A 155 37.05 16.51 -9.26
N SER A 156 37.64 16.93 -10.35
CA SER A 156 39.09 16.88 -10.53
C SER A 156 39.91 17.68 -9.52
N ASP A 157 39.25 18.62 -8.81
CA ASP A 157 39.88 19.46 -7.77
C ASP A 157 39.63 18.92 -6.33
N ASP A 158 39.03 17.76 -6.17
CA ASP A 158 38.75 17.06 -4.90
C ASP A 158 37.99 17.87 -3.83
N LYS A 159 37.38 19.00 -4.19
CA LYS A 159 36.70 19.88 -3.22
C LYS A 159 35.21 19.64 -3.09
N GLU A 160 34.59 19.08 -4.10
CA GLU A 160 33.14 18.84 -4.09
C GLU A 160 32.83 17.36 -4.36
N LEU A 161 31.82 16.86 -3.64
CA LEU A 161 31.28 15.53 -3.81
C LEU A 161 29.83 15.63 -4.28
N LEU A 162 29.50 15.01 -5.42
CA LEU A 162 28.13 14.83 -5.85
C LEU A 162 27.68 13.41 -5.55
N GLU A 163 26.48 13.27 -5.03
CA GLU A 163 25.84 11.96 -4.86
C GLU A 163 24.60 11.87 -5.76
N ALA A 164 24.47 10.76 -6.48
CA ALA A 164 23.27 10.40 -7.20
C ALA A 164 22.79 9.05 -6.67
N SER A 165 21.49 8.96 -6.39
CA SER A 165 20.85 7.70 -6.01
C SER A 165 19.65 7.42 -6.90
N GLY A 166 19.46 6.15 -7.22
CA GLY A 166 18.31 5.68 -7.97
C GLY A 166 17.81 4.37 -7.39
N THR A 167 16.52 4.15 -7.50
CA THR A 167 15.85 2.97 -6.97
C THR A 167 15.22 2.18 -8.10
N LYS A 168 15.42 0.86 -8.10
CA LYS A 168 14.81 -0.07 -9.04
C LYS A 168 14.03 -1.13 -8.28
N ILE A 169 12.75 -1.29 -8.61
CA ILE A 169 11.95 -2.40 -8.09
C ILE A 169 12.40 -3.70 -8.74
N LYS A 170 12.81 -4.68 -7.93
CA LYS A 170 13.16 -6.04 -8.37
C LYS A 170 11.97 -6.99 -8.27
N GLU A 171 11.24 -6.91 -7.17
CA GLU A 171 10.01 -7.67 -6.96
C GLU A 171 8.96 -6.69 -6.44
N ALA A 172 7.89 -6.51 -7.20
CA ALA A 172 6.86 -5.53 -6.87
C ALA A 172 6.15 -5.84 -5.54
N GLY A 173 5.96 -7.12 -5.22
CA GLY A 173 5.25 -7.51 -4.00
C GLY A 173 3.89 -6.82 -3.91
N TRP A 174 3.57 -6.23 -2.76
CA TRP A 174 2.31 -5.53 -2.53
C TRP A 174 2.10 -4.31 -3.44
N ARG A 175 3.16 -3.71 -3.98
CA ARG A 175 3.06 -2.57 -4.89
C ARG A 175 2.41 -2.90 -6.23
N MET A 176 2.29 -4.19 -6.59
CA MET A 176 1.59 -4.60 -7.82
C MET A 176 0.10 -4.20 -7.86
N VAL A 177 -0.47 -3.89 -6.69
CA VAL A 177 -1.86 -3.49 -6.52
C VAL A 177 -2.03 -1.96 -6.42
N LEU A 178 -0.93 -1.20 -6.37
CA LEU A 178 -1.01 0.26 -6.32
C LEU A 178 -1.55 0.82 -7.65
N ASP A 179 -2.44 1.80 -7.53
CA ASP A 179 -2.85 2.60 -8.67
C ASP A 179 -1.68 3.51 -9.05
N LYS A 180 -1.31 3.51 -10.31
CA LYS A 180 -0.21 4.34 -10.82
C LYS A 180 -0.49 5.83 -10.69
N ASP A 181 -1.78 6.19 -10.62
CA ASP A 181 -2.25 7.58 -10.62
C ASP A 181 -2.52 8.15 -9.20
N VAL A 182 -2.38 7.34 -8.16
CA VAL A 182 -2.61 7.80 -6.77
C VAL A 182 -1.26 8.00 -6.10
N PRO A 183 -0.92 9.23 -5.66
CA PRO A 183 0.29 9.48 -4.89
C PRO A 183 0.37 8.52 -3.70
N ALA A 184 1.53 7.96 -3.47
CA ALA A 184 1.77 7.17 -2.26
C ALA A 184 1.40 7.98 -1.02
N ALA A 185 0.93 7.32 0.06
CA ALA A 185 0.72 7.97 1.34
C ALA A 185 2.01 8.71 1.76
N GLU A 186 1.88 9.81 2.51
CA GLU A 186 3.02 10.68 2.90
C GLU A 186 4.19 9.95 3.58
N ASP A 187 3.93 8.77 4.16
CA ASP A 187 4.94 7.89 4.76
C ASP A 187 5.64 6.96 3.75
N ALA A 188 5.15 6.84 2.54
CA ALA A 188 5.89 6.21 1.46
C ALA A 188 6.84 7.27 0.92
N GLU A 189 8.11 7.21 1.35
CA GLU A 189 9.18 7.97 0.68
C GLU A 189 8.97 7.80 -0.83
N ALA A 190 8.53 8.87 -1.49
CA ALA A 190 8.47 8.95 -2.94
C ALA A 190 9.91 8.95 -3.46
N GLU A 191 10.57 7.81 -3.31
CA GLU A 191 11.78 7.52 -4.05
C GLU A 191 11.31 7.36 -5.49
N ASP A 192 11.38 8.45 -6.25
CA ASP A 192 11.21 8.41 -7.70
C ASP A 192 12.00 7.22 -8.22
N GLU A 193 11.34 6.39 -9.04
CA GLU A 193 12.01 5.33 -9.79
C GLU A 193 12.93 5.97 -10.84
N GLN A 194 13.96 6.67 -10.40
CA GLN A 194 15.00 7.16 -11.30
C GLN A 194 15.98 6.01 -11.57
N ALA A 195 15.86 5.49 -12.79
CA ALA A 195 16.86 4.56 -13.29
C ALA A 195 18.15 5.33 -13.54
N LEU A 196 19.17 5.09 -12.70
CA LEU A 196 20.51 5.59 -12.99
C LEU A 196 21.18 4.74 -14.07
N PRO A 197 22.04 5.35 -14.91
CA PRO A 197 22.84 4.61 -15.86
C PRO A 197 23.78 3.64 -15.14
N ASN A 198 24.12 2.53 -15.83
CA ASN A 198 25.10 1.58 -15.32
C ASN A 198 26.51 2.15 -15.49
N LEU A 199 27.06 2.74 -14.44
CA LEU A 199 28.42 3.22 -14.38
C LEU A 199 29.30 2.21 -13.64
N LYS A 200 30.57 2.12 -14.07
CA LYS A 200 31.60 1.35 -13.39
C LYS A 200 32.41 2.27 -12.48
N LEU A 201 33.14 1.68 -11.56
CA LEU A 201 34.11 2.42 -10.75
C LEU A 201 35.15 3.07 -11.66
N GLN A 202 35.41 4.36 -11.45
CA GLN A 202 36.35 5.19 -12.24
C GLN A 202 35.82 5.62 -13.62
N ASP A 203 34.56 5.37 -13.97
CA ASP A 203 34.01 5.98 -15.17
C ASP A 203 34.00 7.51 -15.02
N ILE A 204 34.37 8.19 -16.09
CA ILE A 204 34.35 9.66 -16.16
C ILE A 204 33.03 10.07 -16.81
N VAL A 205 32.35 11.03 -16.18
CA VAL A 205 31.10 11.59 -16.70
C VAL A 205 31.20 13.11 -16.82
N ASP A 206 30.67 13.64 -17.90
CA ASP A 206 30.63 15.09 -18.14
C ASP A 206 29.32 15.66 -17.61
N VAL A 207 29.40 16.79 -16.89
CA VAL A 207 28.24 17.53 -16.42
C VAL A 207 27.75 18.44 -17.56
N GLN A 208 26.61 18.09 -18.14
CA GLN A 208 26.02 18.87 -19.25
C GLN A 208 25.18 20.04 -18.78
N GLU A 209 24.48 19.93 -17.64
CA GLU A 209 23.61 20.97 -17.12
C GLU A 209 23.56 20.93 -15.59
N LYS A 210 23.66 22.09 -14.94
CA LYS A 210 23.48 22.27 -13.49
C LYS A 210 22.21 23.09 -13.25
N ARG A 211 21.20 22.50 -12.61
CA ARG A 211 20.01 23.22 -12.13
C ARG A 211 20.01 23.27 -10.61
N ILE A 212 19.95 24.47 -10.07
CA ILE A 212 19.81 24.67 -8.62
C ILE A 212 18.32 24.78 -8.31
N LYS A 213 17.80 23.88 -7.46
CA LYS A 213 16.44 23.93 -6.96
C LYS A 213 16.48 24.29 -5.48
N GLU A 214 16.05 25.49 -5.14
CA GLU A 214 15.88 25.86 -3.73
C GLU A 214 14.64 25.15 -3.18
N GLY A 215 14.80 24.47 -2.07
CA GLY A 215 13.73 23.81 -1.33
C GLY A 215 13.77 24.23 0.14
N MET A 216 12.61 24.51 0.71
CA MET A 216 12.52 24.69 2.17
C MET A 216 12.28 23.34 2.82
N THR A 217 13.07 22.99 3.83
CA THR A 217 12.78 21.87 4.71
C THR A 217 11.54 22.19 5.54
N LYS A 218 10.60 21.23 5.62
CA LYS A 218 9.47 21.37 6.56
C LYS A 218 10.04 21.48 7.97
N LYS A 219 9.52 22.45 8.75
CA LYS A 219 9.83 22.51 10.19
C LYS A 219 9.41 21.21 10.86
N PRO A 220 10.19 20.70 11.85
CA PRO A 220 9.82 19.55 12.63
C PRO A 220 8.51 19.77 13.38
#